data_33e722f96f8efa6c59b308c1bffe6c6f
#
_entry.id   33e722f96f8efa6c59b308c1bffe6c6f
#
_cell.length_a   1.000
_cell.length_b   1.000
_cell.length_c   1.000
_cell.angle_alpha   90.00
_cell.angle_beta   90.00
_cell.angle_gamma   90.00
#
_symmetry.space_group_name_H-M   'P 1'
#
loop_
_entity.id
_entity.type
_entity.pdbx_description
1 polymer ?
#
loop_
_entity_poly.entity_id
_entity_poly.type
_entity_poly.pdbx_seq_one_letter_code
_entity_poly.pdbx_strand_id
1 'polypeptide(L)'
;RDVAPSRGLGDVYKRQRYGLGSKDTLPAHIISVYNNMNAEKPKTEFTLSINDDVTNLSLDVTESPDTTPKGTTSCKFWGLGSDGTVGANKDSIKIIGDNTDMYAQGYFFYDSKKSGGITVSHLRFGSSPITSTYLINKANFVACHNPSYVTKYDMVQDIVPGGTFLLNCIWSPEELDKQLPAKMKRYIAENNINFYTINGIKIAEEVGLPGRASTILQSAFFTIANIIPV
;
A
#
# COMPACT_ATOMS: atom_id res chain seq x y z
N ARG A 1 -6.99 25.38 -13.09
CA ARG A 1 -8.43 25.31 -13.22
C ARG A 1 -8.84 25.66 -14.64
N ASP A 2 -9.14 24.69 -15.41
CA ASP A 2 -9.47 24.83 -16.84
C ASP A 2 -10.96 24.80 -17.00
N VAL A 3 -11.59 25.87 -16.57
CA VAL A 3 -13.05 25.98 -16.54
C VAL A 3 -13.61 26.72 -17.75
N ALA A 4 -12.79 27.46 -18.47
CA ALA A 4 -13.23 28.17 -19.65
C ALA A 4 -12.72 27.47 -20.91
N PRO A 5 -13.58 27.12 -21.86
CA PRO A 5 -13.15 26.48 -23.13
C PRO A 5 -12.07 27.29 -23.86
N SER A 6 -12.10 28.60 -23.75
CA SER A 6 -11.13 29.51 -24.34
C SER A 6 -9.74 29.45 -23.70
N ARG A 7 -9.63 28.84 -22.52
CA ARG A 7 -8.34 28.65 -21.82
C ARG A 7 -7.79 27.25 -21.95
N GLY A 8 -8.62 26.28 -22.20
CA GLY A 8 -8.37 24.86 -22.36
C GLY A 8 -6.89 24.46 -22.36
N LEU A 9 -6.42 23.95 -23.46
CA LEU A 9 -5.05 23.41 -23.60
C LEU A 9 -3.96 24.45 -23.28
N GLY A 10 -4.14 25.72 -23.65
CA GLY A 10 -3.17 26.78 -23.38
C GLY A 10 -2.94 27.03 -21.90
N ASP A 11 -3.98 26.87 -21.10
CA ASP A 11 -3.90 27.04 -19.64
C ASP A 11 -3.25 25.82 -18.97
N VAL A 12 -3.53 24.62 -19.46
CA VAL A 12 -2.90 23.37 -19.00
C VAL A 12 -1.38 23.41 -19.18
N TYR A 13 -0.89 23.88 -20.30
CA TYR A 13 0.56 23.96 -20.54
C TYR A 13 1.32 24.98 -19.68
N LYS A 14 0.63 25.92 -19.11
CA LYS A 14 1.22 26.95 -18.23
C LYS A 14 1.18 26.60 -16.76
N ARG A 15 0.61 25.46 -16.40
CA ARG A 15 0.46 25.04 -15.02
C ARG A 15 1.42 23.95 -14.63
N GLN A 16 1.74 23.93 -13.36
CA GLN A 16 2.48 22.82 -12.74
C GLN A 16 1.69 21.54 -12.89
N ARG A 17 2.41 20.44 -13.04
CA ARG A 17 1.84 19.11 -13.24
C ARG A 17 2.10 18.24 -12.03
N TYR A 18 1.02 17.73 -11.45
CA TYR A 18 1.02 16.90 -10.25
C TYR A 18 0.48 15.52 -10.58
N GLY A 19 1.16 14.47 -10.11
CA GLY A 19 0.67 13.10 -10.20
C GLY A 19 0.44 12.57 -11.61
N LEU A 20 1.22 12.98 -12.58
CA LEU A 20 1.14 12.48 -13.95
C LEU A 20 1.48 10.99 -14.04
N GLY A 21 0.93 10.31 -15.04
CA GLY A 21 1.20 8.89 -15.28
C GLY A 21 0.68 7.98 -14.17
N SER A 22 -0.46 8.32 -13.56
CA SER A 22 -1.09 7.57 -12.46
C SER A 22 -0.19 7.48 -11.21
N LYS A 23 0.66 8.48 -10.98
CA LYS A 23 1.48 8.58 -9.77
C LYS A 23 0.77 9.38 -8.70
N ASP A 24 0.81 8.87 -7.48
CA ASP A 24 0.28 9.57 -6.31
C ASP A 24 1.08 10.82 -6.00
N THR A 25 0.37 11.84 -5.50
CA THR A 25 1.00 12.98 -4.86
C THR A 25 1.03 12.75 -3.35
N LEU A 26 2.23 12.62 -2.81
CA LEU A 26 2.49 12.37 -1.39
C LEU A 26 2.75 13.69 -0.64
N PRO A 27 2.65 13.71 0.70
CA PRO A 27 3.05 14.87 1.52
C PRO A 27 4.47 15.35 1.21
N ALA A 28 5.40 14.44 0.95
CA ALA A 28 6.76 14.75 0.51
C ALA A 28 6.81 15.66 -0.73
N HIS A 29 5.94 15.42 -1.70
CA HIS A 29 5.85 16.25 -2.92
C HIS A 29 5.32 17.66 -2.62
N ILE A 30 4.41 17.79 -1.66
CA ILE A 30 3.92 19.10 -1.24
C ILE A 30 5.03 19.90 -0.56
N ILE A 31 5.85 19.26 0.28
CA ILE A 31 7.03 19.88 0.88
C ILE A 31 7.99 20.37 -0.21
N SER A 32 8.24 19.57 -1.24
CA SER A 32 9.09 19.95 -2.38
C SER A 32 8.61 21.22 -3.08
N VAL A 33 7.28 21.43 -3.17
CA VAL A 33 6.72 22.69 -3.70
C VAL A 33 7.06 23.87 -2.80
N TYR A 34 6.87 23.74 -1.50
CA TYR A 34 7.20 24.80 -0.56
C TYR A 34 8.70 25.10 -0.54
N ASN A 35 9.55 24.07 -0.61
CA ASN A 35 10.99 24.23 -0.72
C ASN A 35 11.39 24.99 -2.01
N ASN A 36 10.77 24.65 -3.13
CA ASN A 36 10.97 25.38 -4.38
C ASN A 36 10.52 26.84 -4.27
N MET A 37 9.39 27.14 -3.62
CA MET A 37 8.91 28.50 -3.43
C MET A 37 9.89 29.36 -2.60
N ASN A 38 10.62 28.73 -1.68
CA ASN A 38 11.58 29.40 -0.80
C ASN A 38 13.03 29.38 -1.35
N ALA A 39 13.26 28.80 -2.52
CA ALA A 39 14.57 28.75 -3.13
C ALA A 39 14.98 30.13 -3.68
N GLU A 40 16.27 30.42 -3.73
CA GLU A 40 16.80 31.68 -4.34
C GLU A 40 16.37 31.84 -5.80
N LYS A 41 16.25 30.71 -6.54
CA LYS A 41 15.83 30.68 -7.94
C LYS A 41 14.75 29.62 -8.11
N PRO A 42 13.49 29.93 -7.76
CA PRO A 42 12.42 28.96 -7.85
C PRO A 42 12.10 28.61 -9.32
N LYS A 43 11.85 27.33 -9.58
CA LYS A 43 11.29 26.88 -10.85
C LYS A 43 9.84 27.39 -10.93
N THR A 44 9.50 28.13 -11.97
CA THR A 44 8.13 28.61 -12.22
C THR A 44 7.25 27.58 -12.91
N GLU A 45 7.90 26.65 -13.64
CA GLU A 45 7.27 25.47 -14.23
C GLU A 45 7.99 24.23 -13.69
N PHE A 46 7.21 23.24 -13.21
CA PHE A 46 7.77 22.03 -12.65
C PHE A 46 6.80 20.86 -12.72
N THR A 47 7.33 19.66 -12.52
CA THR A 47 6.57 18.41 -12.40
C THR A 47 6.80 17.79 -11.02
N LEU A 48 5.82 17.04 -10.55
CA LEU A 48 5.86 16.27 -9.30
C LEU A 48 5.46 14.81 -9.54
N SER A 49 5.93 13.92 -8.68
CA SER A 49 5.61 12.49 -8.68
C SER A 49 6.10 11.74 -9.92
N ILE A 50 6.83 12.37 -10.79
CA ILE A 50 7.49 11.78 -11.95
C ILE A 50 8.94 12.24 -11.99
N ASN A 51 9.81 11.43 -12.58
CA ASN A 51 11.16 11.82 -12.91
C ASN A 51 11.18 12.21 -14.40
N ASP A 52 11.31 13.50 -14.65
CA ASP A 52 11.39 14.06 -16.00
C ASP A 52 12.88 14.29 -16.34
N ASP A 53 13.45 13.36 -17.05
CA ASP A 53 14.83 13.35 -17.50
C ASP A 53 15.04 14.05 -18.85
N VAL A 54 13.97 14.49 -19.49
CA VAL A 54 14.01 15.20 -20.78
C VAL A 54 14.12 16.71 -20.58
N THR A 55 13.20 17.28 -19.79
CA THR A 55 13.16 18.73 -19.55
C THR A 55 13.75 19.13 -18.21
N ASN A 56 14.02 18.16 -17.33
CA ASN A 56 14.58 18.35 -15.98
C ASN A 56 13.75 19.32 -15.11
N LEU A 57 12.44 19.31 -15.30
CA LEU A 57 11.50 20.15 -14.55
C LEU A 57 11.05 19.54 -13.24
N SER A 58 11.36 18.27 -12.98
CA SER A 58 10.98 17.61 -11.73
C SER A 58 11.57 18.32 -10.52
N LEU A 59 10.77 18.46 -9.47
CA LEU A 59 11.25 18.88 -8.17
C LEU A 59 11.84 17.69 -7.41
N ASP A 60 12.93 17.94 -6.71
CA ASP A 60 13.56 16.94 -5.86
C ASP A 60 12.72 16.70 -4.60
N VAL A 61 12.58 15.43 -4.22
CA VAL A 61 11.96 15.01 -2.98
C VAL A 61 13.05 14.71 -1.96
N THR A 62 13.27 15.63 -1.03
CA THR A 62 14.33 15.55 -0.02
C THR A 62 13.86 14.95 1.30
N GLU A 63 12.56 15.02 1.57
CA GLU A 63 11.94 14.59 2.82
C GLU A 63 10.73 13.70 2.56
N SER A 64 10.52 12.72 3.42
CA SER A 64 9.34 11.84 3.35
C SER A 64 8.72 11.71 4.75
N PRO A 65 8.00 12.75 5.21
CA PRO A 65 7.41 12.74 6.54
C PRO A 65 6.32 11.68 6.65
N ASP A 66 6.20 11.11 7.83
CA ASP A 66 5.03 10.32 8.18
C ASP A 66 3.94 11.25 8.71
N THR A 67 2.91 11.45 7.91
CA THR A 67 1.75 12.29 8.28
C THR A 67 0.57 11.45 8.75
N THR A 68 0.78 10.16 9.00
CA THR A 68 -0.24 9.28 9.56
C THR A 68 -0.58 9.70 11.00
N PRO A 69 -1.84 9.93 11.35
CA PRO A 69 -2.22 10.27 12.73
C PRO A 69 -1.74 9.19 13.70
N LYS A 70 -1.28 9.62 14.87
CA LYS A 70 -0.88 8.68 15.94
C LYS A 70 -2.03 7.74 16.29
N GLY A 71 -1.71 6.45 16.48
CA GLY A 71 -2.71 5.43 16.77
C GLY A 71 -3.46 4.92 15.54
N THR A 72 -3.04 5.30 14.33
CA THR A 72 -3.53 4.71 13.08
C THR A 72 -2.68 3.50 12.71
N THR A 73 -3.34 2.38 12.43
CA THR A 73 -2.72 1.19 11.85
C THR A 73 -2.92 1.22 10.34
N SER A 74 -1.83 1.04 9.61
CA SER A 74 -1.81 1.01 8.14
C SER A 74 -1.45 -0.38 7.64
N CYS A 75 -2.29 -0.94 6.76
CA CYS A 75 -2.14 -2.31 6.26
C CYS A 75 -2.18 -2.36 4.74
N LYS A 76 -1.36 -3.24 4.14
CA LYS A 76 -1.38 -3.52 2.70
C LYS A 76 -1.60 -5.00 2.45
N PHE A 77 -2.45 -5.31 1.49
CA PHE A 77 -2.74 -6.69 1.11
C PHE A 77 -2.54 -6.86 -0.40
N TRP A 78 -1.61 -7.73 -0.74
CA TRP A 78 -1.25 -8.05 -2.11
C TRP A 78 -1.96 -9.32 -2.55
N GLY A 79 -2.86 -9.21 -3.50
CA GLY A 79 -3.67 -10.31 -4.00
C GLY A 79 -3.68 -10.41 -5.52
N LEU A 80 -4.22 -11.52 -5.99
CA LEU A 80 -4.48 -11.76 -7.40
C LEU A 80 -5.92 -11.37 -7.72
N GLY A 81 -6.16 -10.74 -8.86
CA GLY A 81 -7.51 -10.44 -9.32
C GLY A 81 -8.39 -11.69 -9.33
N SER A 82 -9.53 -11.62 -8.67
CA SER A 82 -10.51 -12.70 -8.49
C SER A 82 -10.17 -13.77 -7.43
N ASP A 83 -9.14 -13.58 -6.61
CA ASP A 83 -8.80 -14.50 -5.50
C ASP A 83 -9.62 -14.26 -4.21
N GLY A 84 -10.51 -13.27 -4.20
CA GLY A 84 -11.32 -12.90 -3.05
C GLY A 84 -10.67 -11.91 -2.08
N THR A 85 -9.39 -11.56 -2.25
CA THR A 85 -8.66 -10.62 -1.37
C THR A 85 -9.37 -9.29 -1.20
N VAL A 86 -9.79 -8.68 -2.30
CA VAL A 86 -10.46 -7.36 -2.26
C VAL A 86 -11.80 -7.44 -1.54
N GLY A 87 -12.58 -8.51 -1.76
CA GLY A 87 -13.84 -8.75 -1.06
C GLY A 87 -13.63 -8.86 0.45
N ALA A 88 -12.72 -9.73 0.89
CA ALA A 88 -12.38 -9.92 2.29
C ALA A 88 -11.89 -8.61 2.95
N ASN A 89 -11.11 -7.80 2.25
CA ASN A 89 -10.63 -6.52 2.77
C ASN A 89 -11.75 -5.46 2.87
N LYS A 90 -12.72 -5.45 1.94
CA LYS A 90 -13.92 -4.62 2.07
C LYS A 90 -14.76 -5.03 3.28
N ASP A 91 -14.91 -6.33 3.50
CA ASP A 91 -15.60 -6.85 4.67
C ASP A 91 -14.85 -6.53 5.97
N SER A 92 -13.51 -6.59 5.95
CA SER A 92 -12.68 -6.19 7.10
C SER A 92 -12.91 -4.74 7.51
N ILE A 93 -12.97 -3.81 6.56
CA ILE A 93 -13.30 -2.39 6.82
C ILE A 93 -14.68 -2.25 7.48
N LYS A 94 -15.67 -2.99 6.98
CA LYS A 94 -17.03 -2.98 7.56
C LYS A 94 -17.03 -3.56 8.96
N ILE A 95 -16.39 -4.72 9.17
CA ILE A 95 -16.28 -5.36 10.48
C ILE A 95 -15.65 -4.41 11.50
N ILE A 96 -14.57 -3.73 11.15
CA ILE A 96 -13.91 -2.76 12.03
C ILE A 96 -14.83 -1.57 12.32
N GLY A 97 -15.44 -0.98 11.29
CA GLY A 97 -16.31 0.17 11.43
C GLY A 97 -17.60 -0.12 12.20
N ASP A 98 -18.17 -1.31 12.03
CA ASP A 98 -19.45 -1.67 12.67
C ASP A 98 -19.28 -2.18 14.11
N ASN A 99 -18.08 -2.66 14.49
CA ASN A 99 -17.84 -3.30 15.79
C ASN A 99 -16.83 -2.57 16.67
N THR A 100 -16.33 -1.42 16.25
CA THR A 100 -15.40 -0.60 17.01
C THR A 100 -15.70 0.88 16.84
N ASP A 101 -15.19 1.72 17.74
CA ASP A 101 -15.25 3.19 17.61
C ASP A 101 -14.13 3.75 16.69
N MET A 102 -13.49 2.90 15.89
CA MET A 102 -12.41 3.31 15.02
C MET A 102 -12.92 3.91 13.72
N TYR A 103 -12.24 4.93 13.27
CA TYR A 103 -12.33 5.38 11.87
C TYR A 103 -11.63 4.36 10.98
N ALA A 104 -12.21 4.05 9.84
CA ALA A 104 -11.66 3.09 8.89
C ALA A 104 -11.67 3.67 7.47
N GLN A 105 -10.60 3.42 6.71
CA GLN A 105 -10.45 3.85 5.32
C GLN A 105 -9.91 2.68 4.51
N GLY A 106 -10.48 2.46 3.33
CA GLY A 106 -9.97 1.50 2.36
C GLY A 106 -9.79 2.12 0.98
N TYR A 107 -8.67 1.82 0.35
CA TYR A 107 -8.42 2.11 -1.05
C TYR A 107 -7.92 0.85 -1.76
N PHE A 108 -8.47 0.56 -2.93
CA PHE A 108 -8.21 -0.67 -3.67
C PHE A 108 -7.59 -0.34 -5.02
N PHE A 109 -6.32 -0.65 -5.16
CA PHE A 109 -5.60 -0.54 -6.41
C PHE A 109 -5.81 -1.81 -7.25
N TYR A 110 -6.09 -1.62 -8.52
CA TYR A 110 -6.24 -2.69 -9.50
C TYR A 110 -5.28 -2.46 -10.67
N ASP A 111 -4.66 -3.53 -11.15
CA ASP A 111 -4.03 -3.51 -12.44
C ASP A 111 -5.09 -3.31 -13.55
N SER A 112 -4.70 -2.69 -14.65
CA SER A 112 -5.56 -2.51 -15.84
C SER A 112 -6.03 -3.84 -16.44
N LYS A 113 -5.33 -4.94 -16.17
CA LYS A 113 -5.68 -6.27 -16.59
C LYS A 113 -6.82 -6.84 -15.72
N LYS A 114 -7.98 -7.06 -16.33
CA LYS A 114 -9.24 -7.40 -15.63
C LYS A 114 -9.21 -8.74 -14.88
N SER A 115 -8.43 -9.72 -15.31
CA SER A 115 -8.31 -11.04 -14.70
C SER A 115 -6.85 -11.46 -14.57
N GLY A 116 -6.47 -11.99 -13.41
CA GLY A 116 -5.10 -12.39 -13.15
C GLY A 116 -4.10 -11.23 -12.99
N GLY A 117 -4.60 -9.99 -12.92
CA GLY A 117 -3.81 -8.82 -12.58
C GLY A 117 -3.58 -8.72 -11.07
N ILE A 118 -2.60 -7.93 -10.69
CA ILE A 118 -2.32 -7.66 -9.28
C ILE A 118 -3.39 -6.76 -8.68
N THR A 119 -3.73 -6.99 -7.42
CA THR A 119 -4.53 -6.08 -6.60
C THR A 119 -3.75 -5.71 -5.34
N VAL A 120 -3.81 -4.45 -4.94
CA VAL A 120 -3.22 -4.00 -3.68
C VAL A 120 -4.29 -3.24 -2.90
N SER A 121 -4.71 -3.79 -1.78
CA SER A 121 -5.65 -3.12 -0.88
C SER A 121 -4.87 -2.36 0.19
N HIS A 122 -5.22 -1.11 0.39
CA HIS A 122 -4.65 -0.22 1.40
C HIS A 122 -5.73 0.06 2.44
N LEU A 123 -5.53 -0.40 3.67
CA LEU A 123 -6.46 -0.19 4.78
C LEU A 123 -5.80 0.65 5.86
N ARG A 124 -6.53 1.64 6.37
CA ARG A 124 -6.15 2.41 7.56
C ARG A 124 -7.30 2.38 8.55
N PHE A 125 -6.98 2.22 9.81
CA PHE A 125 -7.95 2.31 10.90
C PHE A 125 -7.29 2.82 12.16
N GLY A 126 -8.04 3.58 12.97
CA GLY A 126 -7.52 4.21 14.19
C GLY A 126 -8.56 5.03 14.92
N SER A 127 -8.20 5.54 16.10
CA SER A 127 -9.08 6.31 16.97
C SER A 127 -9.32 7.77 16.52
N SER A 128 -8.59 8.23 15.51
CA SER A 128 -8.71 9.59 15.00
C SER A 128 -9.19 9.59 13.55
N PRO A 129 -9.88 10.66 13.08
CA PRO A 129 -10.28 10.78 11.68
C PRO A 129 -9.13 10.62 10.72
N ILE A 130 -9.33 9.80 9.69
CA ILE A 130 -8.31 9.48 8.67
C ILE A 130 -8.52 10.41 7.49
N THR A 131 -7.63 11.38 7.34
CA THR A 131 -7.66 12.36 6.25
C THR A 131 -6.61 12.11 5.15
N SER A 132 -5.90 10.97 5.25
CA SER A 132 -4.86 10.57 4.28
C SER A 132 -5.48 10.19 2.94
N THR A 133 -5.22 10.97 1.90
CA THR A 133 -5.75 10.77 0.54
C THR A 133 -4.77 10.05 -0.39
N TYR A 134 -3.63 9.63 0.12
CA TYR A 134 -2.52 8.99 -0.60
C TYR A 134 -2.40 7.51 -0.22
N LEU A 135 -1.76 6.73 -1.09
CA LEU A 135 -1.49 5.31 -0.86
C LEU A 135 -0.55 5.10 0.34
N ILE A 136 -0.69 3.97 1.01
CA ILE A 136 0.18 3.60 2.12
C ILE A 136 1.57 3.28 1.58
N ASN A 137 2.58 3.98 2.06
CA ASN A 137 3.99 3.75 1.81
C ASN A 137 4.77 3.37 3.08
N LYS A 138 4.10 3.42 4.25
CA LYS A 138 4.60 2.93 5.54
C LYS A 138 3.48 2.11 6.18
N ALA A 139 3.68 0.80 6.28
CA ALA A 139 2.66 -0.13 6.74
C ALA A 139 3.10 -0.83 8.04
N ASN A 140 2.15 -0.97 8.96
CA ASN A 140 2.34 -1.78 10.17
C ASN A 140 2.18 -3.28 9.87
N PHE A 141 1.36 -3.59 8.85
CA PHE A 141 1.05 -4.95 8.44
C PHE A 141 1.01 -5.06 6.92
N VAL A 142 1.70 -6.04 6.37
CA VAL A 142 1.63 -6.39 4.95
C VAL A 142 1.30 -7.87 4.81
N ALA A 143 0.29 -8.19 4.01
CA ALA A 143 -0.02 -9.56 3.63
C ALA A 143 0.21 -9.80 2.14
N CYS A 144 0.81 -10.93 1.82
CA CYS A 144 0.96 -11.43 0.45
C CYS A 144 0.16 -12.73 0.31
N HIS A 145 -0.94 -12.67 -0.44
CA HIS A 145 -1.84 -13.79 -0.63
C HIS A 145 -1.38 -14.75 -1.74
N ASN A 146 -0.54 -14.26 -2.67
CA ASN A 146 0.03 -15.07 -3.73
C ASN A 146 1.55 -15.15 -3.60
N PRO A 147 2.12 -16.32 -3.26
CA PRO A 147 3.55 -16.47 -2.98
C PRO A 147 4.44 -16.15 -4.18
N SER A 148 3.93 -16.24 -5.42
CA SER A 148 4.72 -15.89 -6.61
C SER A 148 5.10 -14.40 -6.68
N TYR A 149 4.51 -13.56 -5.84
CA TYR A 149 4.76 -12.11 -5.84
C TYR A 149 6.06 -11.74 -5.10
N VAL A 150 6.57 -12.58 -4.23
CA VAL A 150 7.79 -12.29 -3.46
C VAL A 150 9.04 -12.05 -4.34
N THR A 151 9.06 -12.64 -5.54
CA THR A 151 10.15 -12.46 -6.51
C THR A 151 9.87 -11.34 -7.52
N LYS A 152 8.65 -10.81 -7.57
CA LYS A 152 8.21 -9.85 -8.60
C LYS A 152 8.06 -8.43 -8.06
N TYR A 153 7.72 -8.29 -6.78
CA TYR A 153 7.39 -7.02 -6.17
C TYR A 153 8.14 -6.83 -4.85
N ASP A 154 8.55 -5.61 -4.61
CA ASP A 154 9.25 -5.22 -3.38
C ASP A 154 8.23 -4.73 -2.34
N MET A 155 7.54 -5.68 -1.70
CA MET A 155 6.43 -5.37 -0.79
C MET A 155 6.84 -5.17 0.65
N VAL A 156 7.98 -5.72 1.08
CA VAL A 156 8.42 -5.62 2.48
C VAL A 156 9.05 -4.27 2.81
N GLN A 157 9.55 -3.54 1.81
CA GLN A 157 10.15 -2.21 1.99
C GLN A 157 9.16 -1.16 2.53
N ASP A 158 7.87 -1.41 2.39
CA ASP A 158 6.84 -0.55 2.94
C ASP A 158 6.55 -0.82 4.42
N ILE A 159 7.10 -1.90 5.00
CA ILE A 159 6.84 -2.27 6.40
C ILE A 159 7.73 -1.44 7.32
N VAL A 160 7.11 -0.80 8.31
CA VAL A 160 7.86 -0.08 9.35
C VAL A 160 8.65 -1.05 10.24
N PRO A 161 9.78 -0.63 10.83
CA PRO A 161 10.51 -1.49 11.78
C PRO A 161 9.60 -2.04 12.89
N GLY A 162 9.72 -3.33 13.16
CA GLY A 162 8.86 -4.05 14.12
C GLY A 162 7.46 -4.39 13.58
N GLY A 163 7.15 -4.02 12.35
CA GLY A 163 5.88 -4.36 11.71
C GLY A 163 5.75 -5.85 11.36
N THR A 164 4.68 -6.22 10.66
CA THR A 164 4.34 -7.62 10.39
C THR A 164 4.26 -7.90 8.90
N PHE A 165 4.81 -9.04 8.48
CA PHE A 165 4.65 -9.61 7.16
C PHE A 165 3.98 -10.99 7.24
N LEU A 166 2.84 -11.17 6.59
CA LEU A 166 2.10 -12.44 6.47
C LEU A 166 2.18 -12.95 5.04
N LEU A 167 2.72 -14.14 4.83
CA LEU A 167 2.83 -14.78 3.53
C LEU A 167 1.94 -16.03 3.46
N ASN A 168 1.01 -16.06 2.52
CA ASN A 168 0.26 -17.27 2.20
C ASN A 168 1.11 -18.17 1.31
N CYS A 169 1.64 -19.25 1.84
CA CYS A 169 2.44 -20.21 1.09
C CYS A 169 2.38 -21.61 1.71
N ILE A 170 2.81 -22.59 0.92
CA ILE A 170 2.93 -24.00 1.34
C ILE A 170 4.37 -24.40 1.69
N TRP A 171 5.29 -23.45 1.65
CA TRP A 171 6.73 -23.73 1.74
C TRP A 171 7.16 -24.11 3.15
N SER A 172 8.02 -25.12 3.25
CA SER A 172 8.73 -25.45 4.48
C SER A 172 9.76 -24.35 4.82
N PRO A 173 10.30 -24.31 6.05
CA PRO A 173 11.38 -23.37 6.40
C PRO A 173 12.58 -23.43 5.46
N GLU A 174 12.97 -24.62 5.00
CA GLU A 174 14.08 -24.82 4.08
C GLU A 174 13.76 -24.33 2.65
N GLU A 175 12.49 -24.45 2.25
CA GLU A 175 12.01 -23.91 0.99
C GLU A 175 11.89 -22.40 1.04
N LEU A 176 11.42 -21.82 2.16
CA LEU A 176 11.36 -20.37 2.37
C LEU A 176 12.73 -19.73 2.16
N ASP A 177 13.80 -20.35 2.69
CA ASP A 177 15.16 -19.82 2.52
C ASP A 177 15.59 -19.75 1.05
N LYS A 178 15.14 -20.70 0.24
CA LYS A 178 15.44 -20.74 -1.20
C LYS A 178 14.54 -19.83 -2.03
N GLN A 179 13.27 -19.69 -1.66
CA GLN A 179 12.26 -18.95 -2.43
C GLN A 179 12.28 -17.44 -2.17
N LEU A 180 12.62 -17.04 -0.94
CA LEU A 180 12.64 -15.62 -0.60
C LEU A 180 13.91 -14.94 -1.12
N PRO A 181 13.76 -13.80 -1.84
CA PRO A 181 14.91 -13.03 -2.31
C PRO A 181 15.81 -12.57 -1.15
N ALA A 182 17.12 -12.59 -1.36
CA ALA A 182 18.09 -12.18 -0.35
C ALA A 182 17.85 -10.76 0.18
N LYS A 183 17.43 -9.83 -0.69
CA LYS A 183 17.05 -8.46 -0.31
C LYS A 183 15.88 -8.44 0.69
N MET A 184 14.86 -9.26 0.44
CA MET A 184 13.68 -9.38 1.31
C MET A 184 14.07 -9.96 2.67
N LYS A 185 14.84 -11.04 2.71
CA LYS A 185 15.33 -11.66 3.95
C LYS A 185 16.14 -10.66 4.79
N ARG A 186 17.04 -9.92 4.15
CA ARG A 186 17.85 -8.90 4.81
C ARG A 186 16.98 -7.81 5.43
N TYR A 187 16.03 -7.27 4.66
CA TYR A 187 15.11 -6.23 5.18
C TYR A 187 14.31 -6.71 6.38
N ILE A 188 13.77 -7.94 6.33
CA ILE A 188 13.03 -8.57 7.44
C ILE A 188 13.90 -8.63 8.69
N ALA A 189 15.15 -9.08 8.56
CA ALA A 189 16.08 -9.22 9.69
C ALA A 189 16.52 -7.85 10.25
N GLU A 190 16.95 -6.92 9.39
CA GLU A 190 17.45 -5.60 9.80
C GLU A 190 16.39 -4.72 10.46
N ASN A 191 15.12 -4.89 10.09
CA ASN A 191 14.00 -4.10 10.63
C ASN A 191 13.17 -4.85 11.67
N ASN A 192 13.61 -6.03 12.14
CA ASN A 192 12.89 -6.84 13.13
C ASN A 192 11.42 -7.09 12.74
N ILE A 193 11.16 -7.41 11.47
CA ILE A 193 9.81 -7.67 10.98
C ILE A 193 9.32 -9.01 11.52
N ASN A 194 8.11 -9.01 12.10
CA ASN A 194 7.44 -10.24 12.52
C ASN A 194 6.95 -10.99 11.27
N PHE A 195 7.63 -12.05 10.90
CA PHE A 195 7.32 -12.81 9.71
C PHE A 195 6.48 -14.05 10.03
N TYR A 196 5.31 -14.16 9.40
CA TYR A 196 4.40 -15.29 9.54
C TYR A 196 4.12 -15.92 8.18
N THR A 197 3.94 -17.23 8.18
CA THR A 197 3.48 -18.00 7.03
C THR A 197 2.21 -18.74 7.35
N ILE A 198 1.34 -18.94 6.37
CA ILE A 198 0.09 -19.69 6.52
C ILE A 198 -0.21 -20.41 5.22
N ASN A 199 -0.70 -21.64 5.32
CA ASN A 199 -1.29 -22.35 4.18
C ASN A 199 -2.82 -22.19 4.22
N GLY A 200 -3.29 -21.02 3.78
CA GLY A 200 -4.71 -20.70 3.81
C GLY A 200 -5.57 -21.58 2.92
N ILE A 201 -5.02 -22.17 1.87
CA ILE A 201 -5.72 -23.10 0.98
C ILE A 201 -6.04 -24.40 1.74
N LYS A 202 -5.01 -25.01 2.34
CA LYS A 202 -5.17 -26.25 3.10
C LYS A 202 -6.13 -26.06 4.27
N ILE A 203 -5.99 -24.97 5.04
CA ILE A 203 -6.90 -24.70 6.17
C ILE A 203 -8.33 -24.51 5.67
N ALA A 204 -8.55 -23.82 4.56
CA ALA A 204 -9.88 -23.65 4.00
C ALA A 204 -10.52 -24.99 3.62
N GLU A 205 -9.76 -25.92 3.06
CA GLU A 205 -10.23 -27.29 2.76
C GLU A 205 -10.58 -28.04 4.04
N GLU A 206 -9.72 -28.02 5.04
CA GLU A 206 -9.91 -28.71 6.33
C GLU A 206 -11.16 -28.22 7.11
N VAL A 207 -11.50 -26.93 7.01
CA VAL A 207 -12.68 -26.38 7.67
C VAL A 207 -13.96 -26.42 6.79
N GLY A 208 -13.90 -27.06 5.63
CA GLY A 208 -15.06 -27.23 4.75
C GLY A 208 -15.39 -25.98 3.90
N LEU A 209 -14.42 -25.10 3.67
CA LEU A 209 -14.55 -23.87 2.87
C LEU A 209 -13.62 -23.87 1.65
N PRO A 210 -13.63 -24.93 0.80
CA PRO A 210 -12.72 -25.01 -0.34
C PRO A 210 -12.87 -23.79 -1.26
N GLY A 211 -11.73 -23.25 -1.72
CA GLY A 211 -11.68 -22.05 -2.57
C GLY A 211 -11.92 -20.72 -1.84
N ARG A 212 -12.03 -20.73 -0.50
CA ARG A 212 -12.20 -19.51 0.31
C ARG A 212 -10.98 -19.19 1.18
N ALA A 213 -9.80 -19.35 0.65
CA ALA A 213 -8.55 -19.02 1.36
C ALA A 213 -8.52 -17.54 1.82
N SER A 214 -9.17 -16.63 1.10
CA SER A 214 -9.26 -15.21 1.50
C SER A 214 -9.93 -15.00 2.87
N THR A 215 -10.92 -15.81 3.23
CA THR A 215 -11.58 -15.76 4.55
C THR A 215 -10.64 -16.26 5.66
N ILE A 216 -9.84 -17.29 5.39
CA ILE A 216 -8.81 -17.78 6.33
C ILE A 216 -7.74 -16.71 6.56
N LEU A 217 -7.30 -16.05 5.48
CA LEU A 217 -6.31 -14.98 5.56
C LEU A 217 -6.85 -13.73 6.29
N GLN A 218 -8.14 -13.44 6.14
CA GLN A 218 -8.83 -12.41 6.89
C GLN A 218 -8.84 -12.72 8.41
N SER A 219 -9.16 -13.95 8.79
CA SER A 219 -9.12 -14.38 10.19
C SER A 219 -7.69 -14.29 10.77
N ALA A 220 -6.69 -14.73 10.00
CA ALA A 220 -5.28 -14.59 10.37
C ALA A 220 -4.89 -13.13 10.57
N PHE A 221 -5.35 -12.23 9.70
CA PHE A 221 -5.13 -10.80 9.83
C PHE A 221 -5.69 -10.25 11.14
N PHE A 222 -6.96 -10.52 11.47
CA PHE A 222 -7.55 -10.04 12.71
C PHE A 222 -6.84 -10.57 13.94
N THR A 223 -6.45 -11.84 13.93
CA THR A 223 -5.71 -12.49 15.03
C THR A 223 -4.33 -11.88 15.25
N ILE A 224 -3.54 -11.74 14.17
CA ILE A 224 -2.15 -11.24 14.26
C ILE A 224 -2.12 -9.74 14.54
N ALA A 225 -2.97 -8.97 13.89
CA ALA A 225 -3.01 -7.52 14.05
C ALA A 225 -3.73 -7.08 15.33
N ASN A 226 -4.43 -8.01 16.01
CA ASN A 226 -5.12 -7.79 17.30
C ASN A 226 -6.00 -6.52 17.31
N ILE A 227 -6.78 -6.33 16.26
CA ILE A 227 -7.62 -5.13 16.07
C ILE A 227 -8.95 -5.25 16.80
N ILE A 228 -9.50 -6.44 16.78
CA ILE A 228 -10.74 -6.82 17.47
C ILE A 228 -10.49 -8.11 18.24
N PRO A 229 -11.19 -8.34 19.36
CA PRO A 229 -11.18 -9.64 20.04
C PRO A 229 -11.68 -10.72 19.07
N VAL A 230 -10.93 -11.81 18.92
CA VAL A 230 -11.26 -12.95 18.06
C VAL A 230 -11.60 -14.14 18.96
#